data_0cc6f7afa8877b076417b2bd76d8781b
#
_entry.id   0cc6f7afa8877b076417b2bd76d8781b
#
_cell.length_a   1.000
_cell.length_b   1.000
_cell.length_c   1.000
_cell.angle_alpha   90.00
_cell.angle_beta   90.00
_cell.angle_gamma   90.00
#
_symmetry.space_group_name_H-M   'P 1'
#
loop_
_entity.id
_entity.type
_entity.pdbx_description
1 polymer ?
#
loop_
_entity_poly.entity_id
_entity_poly.type
_entity_poly.pdbx_seq_one_letter_code
_entity_poly.pdbx_strand_id
1 'polypeptide(L)'
;MLFRSAGLPAAYIREQGADFKSGARKSLAPDWSPQANMDKSIAGATDAEIAQAAEYFSKLPFKKWVRVIEGDQVPAFTEDGYVYRLLPGKKTVPLGTRIIEGPDNFERFELRDPNLTYFAYVPAGAIGRGKALAETGGGKTLACAACHGAGLKGGLGPPLAGRSPSGIARNLYAFQAGYRKGAMDQQMLPVVKSLSMADMIDLASYVASLNP
;
A
#
# COMPACT_ATOMS: atom_id res chain seq x y z
N MET A 1 8.86 6.61 -7.11
CA MET A 1 7.48 6.32 -7.55
C MET A 1 7.35 5.06 -8.41
N LEU A 2 8.36 4.71 -9.19
CA LEU A 2 8.44 3.51 -10.07
C LEU A 2 8.17 2.18 -9.35
N PHE A 3 8.60 2.05 -8.11
CA PHE A 3 8.52 0.78 -7.36
C PHE A 3 7.10 0.32 -6.99
N ARG A 4 6.15 1.24 -6.88
CA ARG A 4 4.79 0.88 -6.45
C ARG A 4 3.98 0.17 -7.54
N SER A 5 4.26 0.45 -8.81
CA SER A 5 3.58 -0.15 -9.96
C SER A 5 4.30 -1.34 -10.55
N ALA A 6 5.59 -1.57 -10.22
CA ALA A 6 6.36 -2.70 -10.72
C ALA A 6 5.66 -4.04 -10.39
N GLY A 7 5.58 -4.91 -11.37
CA GLY A 7 4.99 -6.24 -11.24
C GLY A 7 3.47 -6.28 -11.01
N LEU A 8 2.78 -5.15 -11.16
CA LEU A 8 1.32 -5.16 -11.20
C LEU A 8 0.84 -5.58 -12.60
N PRO A 9 -0.24 -6.36 -12.71
CA PRO A 9 -0.80 -6.73 -14.02
C PRO A 9 -1.13 -5.50 -14.87
N ALA A 10 -0.80 -5.53 -16.16
CA ALA A 10 -1.06 -4.40 -17.07
C ALA A 10 -2.55 -4.03 -17.11
N ALA A 11 -3.45 -5.02 -17.09
CA ALA A 11 -4.88 -4.80 -17.03
C ALA A 11 -5.29 -4.00 -15.79
N TYR A 12 -4.73 -4.36 -14.62
CA TYR A 12 -4.99 -3.63 -13.36
C TYR A 12 -4.49 -2.18 -13.44
N ILE A 13 -3.29 -1.95 -14.01
CA ILE A 13 -2.74 -0.58 -14.13
C ILE A 13 -3.63 0.27 -15.05
N ARG A 14 -4.09 -0.28 -16.19
CA ARG A 14 -5.00 0.42 -17.12
C ARG A 14 -6.32 0.76 -16.46
N GLU A 15 -6.91 -0.19 -15.76
CA GLU A 15 -8.16 0.01 -15.04
C GLU A 15 -8.03 1.11 -13.99
N GLN A 16 -6.97 1.07 -13.18
CA GLN A 16 -6.73 2.12 -12.19
C GLN A 16 -6.51 3.50 -12.84
N GLY A 17 -5.91 3.57 -14.03
CA GLY A 17 -5.81 4.80 -14.81
C GLY A 17 -7.18 5.32 -15.22
N ALA A 18 -8.06 4.45 -15.71
CA ALA A 18 -9.44 4.81 -16.07
C ALA A 18 -10.26 5.26 -14.84
N ASP A 19 -10.10 4.58 -13.71
CA ASP A 19 -10.77 4.93 -12.45
C ASP A 19 -10.35 6.32 -11.93
N PHE A 20 -9.07 6.68 -12.06
CA PHE A 20 -8.61 8.03 -11.74
C PHE A 20 -9.21 9.08 -12.69
N LYS A 21 -9.20 8.82 -14.01
CA LYS A 21 -9.77 9.73 -15.01
C LYS A 21 -11.27 9.98 -14.81
N SER A 22 -12.02 8.93 -14.53
CA SER A 22 -13.46 9.01 -14.32
C SER A 22 -13.86 9.55 -12.94
N GLY A 23 -12.90 9.66 -12.00
CA GLY A 23 -13.18 9.98 -10.60
C GLY A 23 -13.80 8.83 -9.81
N ALA A 24 -13.80 7.60 -10.35
CA ALA A 24 -14.20 6.40 -9.61
C ALA A 24 -13.19 6.04 -8.51
N ARG A 25 -11.94 6.45 -8.67
CA ARG A 25 -10.91 6.40 -7.64
C ARG A 25 -10.53 7.82 -7.22
N LYS A 26 -10.76 8.15 -5.95
CA LYS A 26 -10.49 9.49 -5.39
C LYS A 26 -9.40 9.44 -4.33
N SER A 27 -8.79 10.59 -4.08
CA SER A 27 -7.88 10.78 -2.97
C SER A 27 -8.61 10.82 -1.64
N LEU A 28 -8.04 10.20 -0.61
CA LEU A 28 -8.47 10.35 0.78
C LEU A 28 -8.23 11.78 1.32
N ALA A 29 -7.31 12.52 0.70
CA ALA A 29 -6.98 13.90 1.04
C ALA A 29 -6.79 14.68 -0.28
N PRO A 30 -7.86 15.26 -0.84
CA PRO A 30 -7.85 15.86 -2.17
C PRO A 30 -6.90 17.05 -2.30
N ASP A 31 -6.72 17.81 -1.23
CA ASP A 31 -5.89 19.03 -1.24
C ASP A 31 -4.41 18.75 -0.96
N TRP A 32 -4.10 17.54 -0.53
CA TRP A 32 -2.77 17.16 -0.11
C TRP A 32 -2.50 15.73 -0.52
N SER A 33 -1.59 15.51 -1.44
CA SER A 33 -1.00 14.18 -1.51
C SER A 33 -0.25 13.88 -2.80
N PRO A 34 0.63 12.87 -2.76
CA PRO A 34 1.09 12.17 -3.96
C PRO A 34 -0.06 11.72 -4.88
N GLN A 35 -1.27 11.53 -4.34
CA GLN A 35 -2.44 11.13 -5.09
C GLN A 35 -3.05 12.29 -5.90
N ALA A 36 -3.08 13.51 -5.35
CA ALA A 36 -3.48 14.69 -6.13
C ALA A 36 -2.55 14.91 -7.33
N ASN A 37 -1.26 14.58 -7.18
CA ASN A 37 -0.32 14.59 -8.31
C ASN A 37 -0.60 13.47 -9.31
N MET A 38 -1.07 12.30 -8.86
CA MET A 38 -1.50 11.22 -9.76
C MET A 38 -2.75 11.62 -10.54
N ASP A 39 -3.73 12.23 -9.88
CA ASP A 39 -4.95 12.71 -10.55
C ASP A 39 -4.61 13.67 -11.69
N LYS A 40 -3.71 14.64 -11.44
CA LYS A 40 -3.24 15.58 -12.46
C LYS A 40 -2.47 14.89 -13.58
N SER A 41 -1.58 13.95 -13.24
CA SER A 41 -0.75 13.23 -14.22
C SER A 41 -1.61 12.34 -15.13
N ILE A 42 -2.58 11.65 -14.56
CA ILE A 42 -3.49 10.77 -15.31
C ILE A 42 -4.47 11.57 -16.16
N ALA A 43 -4.98 12.71 -15.67
CA ALA A 43 -5.88 13.57 -16.44
C ALA A 43 -5.24 14.06 -17.76
N GLY A 44 -3.92 14.31 -17.75
CA GLY A 44 -3.19 14.73 -18.94
C GLY A 44 -2.73 13.59 -19.87
N ALA A 45 -2.77 12.34 -19.42
CA ALA A 45 -2.29 11.21 -20.19
C ALA A 45 -3.38 10.66 -21.13
N THR A 46 -2.99 10.28 -22.35
CA THR A 46 -3.86 9.55 -23.28
C THR A 46 -4.01 8.09 -22.85
N ASP A 47 -5.05 7.40 -23.34
CA ASP A 47 -5.24 5.97 -23.05
C ASP A 47 -4.12 5.12 -23.65
N ALA A 48 -3.55 5.53 -24.77
CA ALA A 48 -2.39 4.89 -25.38
C ALA A 48 -1.14 5.00 -24.47
N GLU A 49 -0.89 6.16 -23.90
CA GLU A 49 0.23 6.36 -22.95
C GLU A 49 0.03 5.55 -21.67
N ILE A 50 -1.19 5.49 -21.15
CA ILE A 50 -1.52 4.65 -20.00
C ILE A 50 -1.29 3.17 -20.33
N ALA A 51 -1.69 2.73 -21.53
CA ALA A 51 -1.48 1.36 -21.97
C ALA A 51 0.02 1.01 -22.10
N GLN A 52 0.82 1.89 -22.71
CA GLN A 52 2.27 1.73 -22.79
C GLN A 52 2.94 1.68 -21.42
N ALA A 53 2.57 2.59 -20.53
CA ALA A 53 3.06 2.60 -19.16
C ALA A 53 2.69 1.31 -18.41
N ALA A 54 1.45 0.82 -18.60
CA ALA A 54 0.99 -0.42 -18.00
C ALA A 54 1.82 -1.63 -18.45
N GLU A 55 2.08 -1.74 -19.76
CA GLU A 55 2.93 -2.79 -20.31
C GLU A 55 4.37 -2.71 -19.80
N TYR A 56 4.92 -1.52 -19.70
CA TYR A 56 6.26 -1.31 -19.14
C TYR A 56 6.35 -1.74 -17.67
N PHE A 57 5.47 -1.21 -16.81
CA PHE A 57 5.52 -1.48 -15.37
C PHE A 57 5.17 -2.93 -15.03
N SER A 58 4.31 -3.59 -15.79
CA SER A 58 3.96 -4.98 -15.54
C SER A 58 5.13 -5.94 -15.74
N LYS A 59 6.07 -5.59 -16.59
CA LYS A 59 7.27 -6.40 -16.89
C LYS A 59 8.43 -6.14 -15.92
N LEU A 60 8.36 -5.07 -15.13
CA LEU A 60 9.39 -4.79 -14.15
C LEU A 60 9.29 -5.76 -12.97
N PRO A 61 10.40 -6.40 -12.56
CA PRO A 61 10.38 -7.22 -11.37
C PRO A 61 10.09 -6.38 -10.13
N PHE A 62 9.12 -6.81 -9.34
CA PHE A 62 8.88 -6.19 -8.04
C PHE A 62 9.91 -6.72 -7.04
N LYS A 63 10.65 -5.81 -6.43
CA LYS A 63 11.59 -6.11 -5.34
C LYS A 63 11.03 -5.55 -4.04
N LYS A 64 11.11 -6.32 -2.97
CA LYS A 64 10.74 -5.84 -1.63
C LYS A 64 11.69 -4.72 -1.22
N TRP A 65 11.10 -3.59 -0.88
CA TRP A 65 11.84 -2.36 -0.51
C TRP A 65 11.46 -1.85 0.88
N VAL A 66 10.50 -2.50 1.55
CA VAL A 66 10.08 -2.15 2.91
C VAL A 66 10.50 -3.25 3.87
N ARG A 67 11.20 -2.86 4.93
CA ARG A 67 11.48 -3.70 6.09
C ARG A 67 10.45 -3.44 7.17
N VAL A 68 9.68 -4.45 7.55
CA VAL A 68 8.66 -4.37 8.62
C VAL A 68 9.32 -4.67 9.96
N ILE A 69 9.04 -3.84 10.97
CA ILE A 69 9.59 -3.91 12.33
C ILE A 69 8.41 -3.85 13.29
N GLU A 70 8.16 -4.93 14.02
CA GLU A 70 7.13 -4.96 15.07
C GLU A 70 7.66 -4.35 16.37
N GLY A 71 6.82 -3.60 17.07
CA GLY A 71 7.17 -3.05 18.38
C GLY A 71 6.11 -2.09 18.93
N ASP A 72 6.24 -1.77 20.21
CA ASP A 72 5.37 -0.82 20.91
C ASP A 72 5.94 0.60 20.87
N GLN A 73 7.20 0.72 20.47
CA GLN A 73 7.95 1.97 20.39
C GLN A 73 8.52 2.16 19.00
N VAL A 74 8.62 3.41 18.59
CA VAL A 74 9.30 3.82 17.35
C VAL A 74 10.31 4.92 17.71
N PRO A 75 11.48 5.02 17.04
CA PRO A 75 12.36 6.16 17.18
C PRO A 75 11.57 7.46 16.95
N ALA A 76 11.89 8.53 17.70
CA ALA A 76 11.26 9.82 17.46
C ALA A 76 11.39 10.20 15.98
N PHE A 77 10.40 10.83 15.44
CA PHE A 77 10.34 11.22 14.03
C PHE A 77 9.74 12.61 13.87
N THR A 78 9.96 13.21 12.73
CA THR A 78 9.27 14.41 12.27
C THR A 78 8.60 14.14 10.93
N GLU A 79 7.56 14.89 10.65
CA GLU A 79 6.96 14.91 9.32
C GLU A 79 7.79 15.85 8.44
N ASP A 80 8.23 15.33 7.30
CA ASP A 80 8.99 16.07 6.32
C ASP A 80 8.33 15.88 4.95
N GLY A 81 7.53 16.84 4.57
CA GLY A 81 6.68 16.76 3.39
C GLY A 81 5.68 15.59 3.47
N TYR A 82 5.97 14.51 2.75
CA TYR A 82 5.06 13.34 2.62
C TYR A 82 5.60 12.07 3.30
N VAL A 83 6.66 12.19 4.07
CA VAL A 83 7.35 11.04 4.69
C VAL A 83 7.67 11.32 6.14
N TYR A 84 7.81 10.27 6.91
CA TYR A 84 8.35 10.35 8.25
C TYR A 84 9.88 10.21 8.20
N ARG A 85 10.57 11.22 8.73
CA ARG A 85 12.02 11.21 8.92
C ARG A 85 12.33 10.82 10.33
N LEU A 86 13.01 9.71 10.54
CA LEU A 86 13.50 9.31 11.85
C LEU A 86 14.56 10.29 12.35
N LEU A 87 14.58 10.51 13.66
CA LEU A 87 15.55 11.33 14.37
C LEU A 87 16.51 10.43 15.16
N PRO A 88 17.66 9.98 14.56
CA PRO A 88 18.61 9.12 15.24
C PRO A 88 19.13 9.73 16.53
N GLY A 89 19.37 8.88 17.56
CA GLY A 89 19.85 9.33 18.86
C GLY A 89 18.83 10.06 19.72
N LYS A 90 17.59 10.26 19.28
CA LYS A 90 16.48 10.78 20.07
C LYS A 90 15.77 9.62 20.79
N LYS A 91 15.00 10.01 21.84
CA LYS A 91 14.15 9.05 22.57
C LYS A 91 13.15 8.38 21.64
N THR A 92 12.72 7.19 21.99
CA THR A 92 11.58 6.54 21.34
C THR A 92 10.27 7.17 21.80
N VAL A 93 9.24 7.00 20.98
CA VAL A 93 7.85 7.40 21.30
C VAL A 93 6.92 6.20 21.13
N PRO A 94 5.80 6.14 21.86
CA PRO A 94 4.83 5.05 21.70
C PRO A 94 4.32 4.97 20.26
N LEU A 95 4.32 3.77 19.69
CA LEU A 95 3.78 3.54 18.35
C LEU A 95 2.26 3.54 18.34
N GLY A 96 1.63 2.94 19.35
CA GLY A 96 0.16 2.77 19.40
C GLY A 96 -0.35 1.93 18.23
N THR A 97 -1.55 2.23 17.76
CA THR A 97 -2.19 1.55 16.63
C THR A 97 -1.92 2.27 15.31
N ARG A 98 -0.65 2.48 14.99
CA ARG A 98 -0.21 3.22 13.78
C ARG A 98 0.78 2.40 12.97
N ILE A 99 0.93 2.77 11.71
CA ILE A 99 2.06 2.40 10.85
C ILE A 99 2.91 3.66 10.66
N ILE A 100 4.18 3.60 11.04
CA ILE A 100 5.16 4.66 10.75
C ILE A 100 6.11 4.13 9.67
N GLU A 101 5.92 4.59 8.44
CA GLU A 101 6.69 4.17 7.28
C GLU A 101 7.49 5.36 6.72
N GLY A 102 8.79 5.19 6.56
CA GLY A 102 9.67 6.22 6.04
C GLY A 102 10.94 5.65 5.42
N PRO A 103 11.74 6.48 4.74
CA PRO A 103 13.01 6.07 4.17
C PRO A 103 14.04 5.73 5.26
N ASP A 104 14.87 4.73 5.01
CA ASP A 104 15.96 4.35 5.91
C ASP A 104 17.13 5.36 5.87
N ASN A 105 17.24 6.11 4.77
CA ASN A 105 18.19 7.18 4.59
C ASN A 105 17.53 8.39 3.90
N PHE A 106 17.42 9.50 4.62
CA PHE A 106 16.68 10.67 4.14
C PHE A 106 17.40 11.40 3.01
N GLU A 107 18.73 11.47 3.03
CA GLU A 107 19.52 12.08 1.96
C GLU A 107 19.34 11.31 0.64
N ARG A 108 19.41 9.98 0.67
CA ARG A 108 19.11 9.14 -0.50
C ARG A 108 17.68 9.31 -1.00
N PHE A 109 16.74 9.56 -0.08
CA PHE A 109 15.35 9.89 -0.46
C PHE A 109 15.27 11.21 -1.23
N GLU A 110 15.95 12.25 -0.78
CA GLU A 110 15.99 13.55 -1.46
C GLU A 110 16.65 13.44 -2.85
N LEU A 111 17.70 12.63 -2.96
CA LEU A 111 18.40 12.33 -4.21
C LEU A 111 17.61 11.38 -5.15
N ARG A 112 16.43 10.91 -4.75
CA ARG A 112 15.60 9.98 -5.55
C ARG A 112 16.30 8.67 -5.90
N ASP A 113 17.15 8.16 -5.00
CA ASP A 113 17.89 6.92 -5.22
C ASP A 113 16.93 5.75 -5.52
N PRO A 114 17.07 5.07 -6.66
CA PRO A 114 16.19 3.97 -7.04
C PRO A 114 16.36 2.71 -6.17
N ASN A 115 17.45 2.60 -5.42
CA ASN A 115 17.74 1.47 -4.53
C ASN A 115 17.45 1.79 -3.05
N LEU A 116 16.77 2.91 -2.77
CA LEU A 116 16.39 3.28 -1.42
C LEU A 116 15.44 2.26 -0.83
N THR A 117 15.73 1.83 0.40
CA THR A 117 14.84 1.00 1.21
C THR A 117 14.12 1.84 2.25
N TYR A 118 13.03 1.27 2.77
CA TYR A 118 12.19 1.91 3.77
C TYR A 118 12.06 0.99 4.99
N PHE A 119 11.81 1.58 6.13
CA PHE A 119 11.31 0.88 7.29
C PHE A 119 9.81 1.13 7.44
N ALA A 120 9.13 0.18 8.08
CA ALA A 120 7.75 0.36 8.53
C ALA A 120 7.64 -0.23 9.94
N TYR A 121 7.49 0.62 10.94
CA TYR A 121 7.17 0.22 12.29
C TYR A 121 5.67 -0.08 12.38
N VAL A 122 5.34 -1.25 12.91
CA VAL A 122 3.96 -1.75 13.06
C VAL A 122 3.76 -2.27 14.49
N PRO A 123 2.52 -2.30 15.00
CA PRO A 123 2.26 -2.74 16.38
C PRO A 123 2.76 -4.15 16.67
N ALA A 124 3.22 -4.38 17.89
CA ALA A 124 3.66 -5.70 18.33
C ALA A 124 2.57 -6.76 18.10
N GLY A 125 2.96 -7.92 17.51
CA GLY A 125 2.07 -9.03 17.17
C GLY A 125 1.14 -8.78 15.97
N ALA A 126 1.23 -7.64 15.29
CA ALA A 126 0.38 -7.28 14.15
C ALA A 126 0.54 -8.27 12.98
N ILE A 127 1.77 -8.73 12.71
CA ILE A 127 2.04 -9.71 11.65
C ILE A 127 1.30 -11.03 11.92
N GLY A 128 1.35 -11.53 13.15
CA GLY A 128 0.68 -12.78 13.54
C GLY A 128 -0.84 -12.68 13.45
N ARG A 129 -1.43 -11.59 13.98
CA ARG A 129 -2.87 -11.34 13.87
C ARG A 129 -3.31 -11.15 12.44
N GLY A 130 -2.55 -10.39 11.66
CA GLY A 130 -2.81 -10.16 10.24
C GLY A 130 -2.72 -11.45 9.41
N LYS A 131 -1.77 -12.35 9.73
CA LYS A 131 -1.68 -13.67 9.11
C LYS A 131 -2.95 -14.48 9.35
N ALA A 132 -3.36 -14.62 10.61
CA ALA A 132 -4.56 -15.37 10.96
C ALA A 132 -5.81 -14.83 10.23
N LEU A 133 -5.95 -13.49 10.20
CA LEU A 133 -7.08 -12.84 9.53
C LEU A 133 -7.01 -13.02 8.00
N ALA A 134 -5.85 -12.92 7.39
CA ALA A 134 -5.66 -13.08 5.95
C ALA A 134 -5.89 -14.51 5.47
N GLU A 135 -5.57 -15.52 6.31
CA GLU A 135 -5.70 -16.94 5.96
C GLU A 135 -7.13 -17.48 6.20
N THR A 136 -7.81 -17.02 7.25
CA THR A 136 -9.09 -17.58 7.68
C THR A 136 -10.29 -16.63 7.53
N GLY A 137 -10.03 -15.35 7.33
CA GLY A 137 -11.06 -14.30 7.35
C GLY A 137 -11.55 -13.95 8.76
N GLY A 138 -11.24 -14.74 9.80
CA GLY A 138 -11.57 -14.48 11.20
C GLY A 138 -13.06 -14.19 11.49
N GLY A 139 -13.98 -14.66 10.65
CA GLY A 139 -15.41 -14.32 10.73
C GLY A 139 -15.77 -12.88 10.34
N LYS A 140 -14.79 -12.07 9.90
CA LYS A 140 -14.98 -10.66 9.53
C LYS A 140 -14.81 -10.39 8.04
N THR A 141 -14.03 -11.22 7.36
CA THR A 141 -13.65 -11.03 5.96
C THR A 141 -13.51 -12.39 5.26
N LEU A 142 -13.07 -12.35 4.00
CA LEU A 142 -12.73 -13.54 3.22
C LEU A 142 -11.22 -13.77 3.25
N ALA A 143 -10.79 -15.03 3.11
CA ALA A 143 -9.38 -15.37 2.98
C ALA A 143 -8.78 -14.65 1.75
N CYS A 144 -7.73 -13.87 1.95
CA CYS A 144 -7.16 -13.00 0.91
C CYS A 144 -6.62 -13.80 -0.29
N ALA A 145 -6.09 -15.01 -0.02
CA ALA A 145 -5.54 -15.88 -1.06
C ALA A 145 -6.58 -16.37 -2.06
N ALA A 146 -7.88 -16.36 -1.73
CA ALA A 146 -8.94 -16.75 -2.65
C ALA A 146 -8.94 -15.93 -3.96
N CYS A 147 -8.60 -14.64 -3.87
CA CYS A 147 -8.53 -13.74 -5.01
C CYS A 147 -7.08 -13.34 -5.34
N HIS A 148 -6.23 -13.12 -4.31
CA HIS A 148 -4.86 -12.65 -4.49
C HIS A 148 -3.83 -13.77 -4.68
N GLY A 149 -4.28 -15.02 -4.78
CA GLY A 149 -3.45 -16.19 -5.06
C GLY A 149 -2.61 -16.67 -3.88
N ALA A 150 -1.97 -17.83 -4.05
CA ALA A 150 -1.10 -18.42 -3.05
C ALA A 150 0.03 -17.47 -2.66
N GLY A 151 0.27 -17.31 -1.36
CA GLY A 151 1.26 -16.38 -0.83
C GLY A 151 1.00 -14.90 -1.19
N LEU A 152 -0.22 -14.57 -1.64
CA LEU A 152 -0.63 -13.24 -2.09
C LEU A 152 0.21 -12.69 -3.25
N LYS A 153 0.67 -13.59 -4.13
CA LYS A 153 1.55 -13.29 -5.28
C LYS A 153 0.79 -12.96 -6.57
N GLY A 154 -0.52 -12.83 -6.48
CA GLY A 154 -1.40 -12.51 -7.60
C GLY A 154 -2.27 -13.69 -8.02
N GLY A 155 -3.43 -13.38 -8.56
CA GLY A 155 -4.46 -14.29 -9.04
C GLY A 155 -5.49 -13.48 -9.80
N LEU A 156 -6.76 -13.56 -9.42
CA LEU A 156 -7.81 -12.66 -9.91
C LEU A 156 -7.51 -11.20 -9.50
N GLY A 157 -7.03 -11.02 -8.26
CA GLY A 157 -6.56 -9.74 -7.76
C GLY A 157 -5.05 -9.54 -7.97
N PRO A 158 -4.56 -8.30 -7.84
CA PRO A 158 -3.14 -7.98 -8.02
C PRO A 158 -2.28 -8.60 -6.90
N PRO A 159 -0.97 -8.81 -7.15
CA PRO A 159 -0.03 -9.26 -6.13
C PRO A 159 0.10 -8.23 -5.00
N LEU A 160 0.06 -8.70 -3.76
CA LEU A 160 0.11 -7.89 -2.55
C LEU A 160 1.41 -8.09 -1.76
N ALA A 161 2.00 -9.29 -1.80
CA ALA A 161 3.16 -9.68 -1.01
C ALA A 161 4.30 -8.66 -1.08
N GLY A 162 4.82 -8.25 0.08
CA GLY A 162 5.96 -7.35 0.20
C GLY A 162 5.69 -5.87 -0.13
N ARG A 163 4.44 -5.50 -0.42
CA ARG A 163 4.09 -4.10 -0.73
C ARG A 163 3.95 -3.26 0.55
N SER A 164 4.05 -1.94 0.38
CA SER A 164 4.01 -0.95 1.47
C SER A 164 2.81 -1.15 2.41
N PRO A 165 3.02 -1.30 3.73
CA PRO A 165 1.92 -1.50 4.65
C PRO A 165 1.02 -0.27 4.76
N SER A 166 1.55 0.94 4.76
CA SER A 166 0.70 2.14 4.73
C SER A 166 -0.08 2.25 3.42
N GLY A 167 0.48 1.77 2.31
CA GLY A 167 -0.23 1.67 1.03
C GLY A 167 -1.38 0.67 1.08
N ILE A 168 -1.18 -0.50 1.66
CA ILE A 168 -2.21 -1.54 1.83
C ILE A 168 -3.32 -1.03 2.77
N ALA A 169 -2.97 -0.53 3.96
CA ALA A 169 -3.96 -0.02 4.93
C ALA A 169 -4.84 1.08 4.33
N ARG A 170 -4.22 2.06 3.65
CA ARG A 170 -4.96 3.13 2.96
C ARG A 170 -5.89 2.61 1.86
N ASN A 171 -5.48 1.58 1.10
CA ASN A 171 -6.35 1.01 0.08
C ASN A 171 -7.53 0.26 0.70
N LEU A 172 -7.32 -0.55 1.76
CA LEU A 172 -8.41 -1.21 2.48
C LEU A 172 -9.44 -0.19 3.00
N TYR A 173 -8.97 0.89 3.62
CA TYR A 173 -9.82 1.98 4.07
C TYR A 173 -10.52 2.68 2.91
N ALA A 174 -9.82 2.94 1.80
CA ALA A 174 -10.40 3.60 0.62
C ALA A 174 -11.53 2.79 -0.01
N PHE A 175 -11.45 1.46 -0.04
CA PHE A 175 -12.56 0.59 -0.45
C PHE A 175 -13.73 0.71 0.53
N GLN A 176 -13.47 0.58 1.84
CA GLN A 176 -14.51 0.62 2.87
C GLN A 176 -15.23 1.98 2.89
N ALA A 177 -14.50 3.07 2.78
CA ALA A 177 -15.03 4.43 2.80
C ALA A 177 -15.59 4.91 1.45
N GLY A 178 -15.56 4.07 0.41
CA GLY A 178 -16.12 4.40 -0.90
C GLY A 178 -15.34 5.43 -1.72
N TYR A 179 -14.04 5.56 -1.47
CA TYR A 179 -13.12 6.35 -2.30
C TYR A 179 -12.64 5.59 -3.54
N ARG A 180 -12.90 4.29 -3.60
CA ARG A 180 -12.63 3.41 -4.72
C ARG A 180 -13.94 2.75 -5.14
N LYS A 181 -14.43 3.11 -6.34
CA LYS A 181 -15.74 2.71 -6.87
C LYS A 181 -15.66 2.19 -8.30
N GLY A 182 -14.47 1.85 -8.79
CA GLY A 182 -14.29 1.21 -10.08
C GLY A 182 -15.06 -0.11 -10.16
N ALA A 183 -15.35 -0.57 -11.36
CA ALA A 183 -16.14 -1.78 -11.58
C ALA A 183 -15.53 -3.01 -10.87
N MET A 184 -14.22 -3.18 -10.95
CA MET A 184 -13.52 -4.28 -10.28
C MET A 184 -13.31 -4.05 -8.79
N ASP A 185 -13.34 -2.78 -8.33
CA ASP A 185 -13.20 -2.43 -6.92
C ASP A 185 -14.38 -2.95 -6.08
N GLN A 186 -15.56 -3.18 -6.69
CA GLN A 186 -16.74 -3.72 -6.02
C GLN A 186 -16.49 -5.09 -5.37
N GLN A 187 -15.57 -5.88 -5.91
CA GLN A 187 -15.21 -7.18 -5.36
C GLN A 187 -14.54 -7.08 -3.98
N MET A 188 -13.95 -5.92 -3.65
CA MET A 188 -13.33 -5.68 -2.35
C MET A 188 -14.32 -5.23 -1.27
N LEU A 189 -15.54 -4.80 -1.62
CA LEU A 189 -16.51 -4.32 -0.64
C LEU A 189 -16.88 -5.36 0.42
N PRO A 190 -17.24 -6.61 0.08
CA PRO A 190 -17.53 -7.63 1.09
C PRO A 190 -16.31 -7.98 1.95
N VAL A 191 -15.10 -7.81 1.40
CA VAL A 191 -13.83 -8.07 2.11
C VAL A 191 -13.57 -7.03 3.20
N VAL A 192 -13.83 -5.75 2.92
CA VAL A 192 -13.48 -4.64 3.84
C VAL A 192 -14.60 -4.23 4.79
N LYS A 193 -15.84 -4.62 4.49
CA LYS A 193 -17.05 -4.10 5.16
C LYS A 193 -16.99 -4.17 6.70
N SER A 194 -16.49 -5.28 7.24
CA SER A 194 -16.48 -5.53 8.70
C SER A 194 -15.10 -5.39 9.33
N LEU A 195 -14.10 -4.91 8.58
CA LEU A 195 -12.77 -4.68 9.12
C LEU A 195 -12.72 -3.39 9.94
N SER A 196 -12.17 -3.50 11.14
CA SER A 196 -11.76 -2.31 11.92
C SER A 196 -10.45 -1.74 11.38
N MET A 197 -10.09 -0.52 11.80
CA MET A 197 -8.79 0.07 11.49
C MET A 197 -7.63 -0.80 12.01
N ALA A 198 -7.79 -1.42 13.17
CA ALA A 198 -6.79 -2.33 13.72
C ALA A 198 -6.62 -3.58 12.83
N ASP A 199 -7.72 -4.17 12.35
CA ASP A 199 -7.67 -5.30 11.42
C ASP A 199 -6.94 -4.91 10.10
N MET A 200 -7.18 -3.72 9.59
CA MET A 200 -6.52 -3.21 8.37
C MET A 200 -5.01 -3.01 8.58
N ILE A 201 -4.60 -2.53 9.75
CA ILE A 201 -3.18 -2.38 10.13
C ILE A 201 -2.53 -3.75 10.26
N ASP A 202 -3.17 -4.70 10.93
CA ASP A 202 -2.68 -6.06 11.11
C ASP A 202 -2.53 -6.78 9.76
N LEU A 203 -3.54 -6.73 8.89
CA LEU A 203 -3.47 -7.26 7.52
C LEU A 203 -2.34 -6.62 6.72
N ALA A 204 -2.22 -5.29 6.76
CA ALA A 204 -1.19 -4.57 6.05
C ALA A 204 0.22 -4.93 6.53
N SER A 205 0.39 -5.14 7.84
CA SER A 205 1.65 -5.56 8.45
C SER A 205 2.08 -6.95 7.97
N TYR A 206 1.13 -7.90 7.97
CA TYR A 206 1.37 -9.25 7.45
C TYR A 206 1.72 -9.25 5.97
N VAL A 207 0.92 -8.59 5.14
CA VAL A 207 1.15 -8.51 3.69
C VAL A 207 2.52 -7.93 3.36
N ALA A 208 2.92 -6.87 4.05
CA ALA A 208 4.23 -6.24 3.87
C ALA A 208 5.40 -7.10 4.36
N SER A 209 5.17 -8.00 5.32
CA SER A 209 6.20 -8.91 5.83
C SER A 209 6.56 -10.02 4.84
N LEU A 210 5.66 -10.38 3.93
CA LEU A 210 5.84 -11.44 2.94
C LEU A 210 6.93 -11.11 1.92
N ASN A 211 7.48 -12.15 1.31
CA ASN A 211 8.37 -12.02 0.16
C ASN A 211 7.55 -12.09 -1.15
N PRO A 212 7.81 -11.18 -2.09
CA PRO A 212 7.16 -11.15 -3.39
C PRO A 212 7.33 -12.43 -4.20
#